data_4c26ec5f4ee45af2a0b9b4ca1721fd84
#
_entry.id   4c26ec5f4ee45af2a0b9b4ca1721fd84
#
_cell.length_a   1.000
_cell.length_b   1.000
_cell.length_c   1.000
_cell.angle_alpha   90.00
_cell.angle_beta   90.00
_cell.angle_gamma   90.00
#
_symmetry.space_group_name_H-M   'P 1'
#
loop_
_entity.id
_entity.type
_entity.pdbx_description
1 polymer ?
#
loop_
_entity_poly.entity_id
_entity_poly.type
_entity_poly.pdbx_seq_one_letter_code
_entity_poly.pdbx_strand_id
1 'polypeptide(L)'
;MIHIDPRTKLGLLISVVVFSAFSNSAWMECAAIAVIMITGILLGRVGRTIGSAVVFYLLWIFARYGLPYMGGVLQASLAAWFILMFKCYPCCMLGGVIIGTTHISEFMAAMSRMKIPKTIVIPLAIMCRYFPVVKEDWGYIKDAMSLRGLTPTPLSFIRNPSGVIDALYVPMLISASKTADELSVAAVTRGIENPKPRTSHMKIRFGIWDILFVLAYIGLAVAGVLVK
;
A
#
# COMPACT_ATOMS: atom_id res chain seq x y z
N MET A 1 -4.13 -13.47 16.29
CA MET A 1 -3.58 -12.74 15.14
C MET A 1 -2.08 -12.83 15.21
N ILE A 2 -1.44 -13.32 14.17
CA ILE A 2 0.01 -13.49 14.12
C ILE A 2 0.61 -12.12 13.79
N HIS A 3 1.50 -11.61 14.66
CA HIS A 3 2.26 -10.39 14.38
C HIS A 3 3.47 -10.76 13.54
N ILE A 4 3.48 -10.30 12.28
CA ILE A 4 4.60 -10.46 11.35
C ILE A 4 5.36 -9.14 11.28
N ASP A 5 6.69 -9.21 11.31
CA ASP A 5 7.55 -8.03 11.21
C ASP A 5 7.30 -7.30 9.86
N PRO A 6 7.12 -5.96 9.85
CA PRO A 6 6.91 -5.21 8.61
C PRO A 6 8.04 -5.35 7.59
N ARG A 7 9.25 -5.68 8.01
CA ARG A 7 10.39 -5.95 7.12
C ARG A 7 10.17 -7.22 6.32
N THR A 8 9.70 -8.27 6.98
CA THR A 8 9.37 -9.54 6.32
C THR A 8 8.25 -9.35 5.33
N LYS A 9 7.21 -8.57 5.66
CA LYS A 9 6.13 -8.22 4.74
C LYS A 9 6.62 -7.54 3.47
N LEU A 10 7.58 -6.61 3.57
CA LEU A 10 8.21 -5.98 2.40
C LEU A 10 9.02 -7.00 1.59
N GLY A 11 9.78 -7.87 2.25
CA GLY A 11 10.50 -8.96 1.60
C GLY A 11 9.58 -9.92 0.84
N LEU A 12 8.44 -10.28 1.45
CA LEU A 12 7.41 -11.10 0.81
C LEU A 12 6.83 -10.43 -0.44
N LEU A 13 6.58 -9.12 -0.39
CA LEU A 13 6.09 -8.39 -1.55
C LEU A 13 7.10 -8.41 -2.69
N ILE A 14 8.39 -8.18 -2.40
CA ILE A 14 9.45 -8.25 -3.41
C ILE A 14 9.53 -9.66 -4.01
N SER A 15 9.46 -10.70 -3.19
CA SER A 15 9.51 -12.08 -3.68
C SER A 15 8.34 -12.45 -4.60
N VAL A 16 7.12 -11.95 -4.32
CA VAL A 16 5.95 -12.14 -5.20
C VAL A 16 6.11 -11.38 -6.51
N VAL A 17 6.67 -10.16 -6.49
CA VAL A 17 6.96 -9.40 -7.72
C VAL A 17 7.95 -10.16 -8.59
N VAL A 18 9.04 -10.67 -8.01
CA VAL A 18 10.04 -11.47 -8.73
C VAL A 18 9.40 -12.75 -9.28
N PHE A 19 8.63 -13.47 -8.46
CA PHE A 19 7.90 -14.66 -8.90
C PHE A 19 7.00 -14.36 -10.10
N SER A 20 6.16 -13.31 -9.99
CA SER A 20 5.22 -12.93 -11.05
C SER A 20 5.92 -12.54 -12.36
N ALA A 21 7.11 -11.92 -12.28
CA ALA A 21 7.90 -11.56 -13.46
C ALA A 21 8.42 -12.79 -14.22
N PHE A 22 8.84 -13.83 -13.50
CA PHE A 22 9.46 -15.03 -14.10
C PHE A 22 8.47 -16.15 -14.38
N SER A 23 7.33 -16.22 -13.69
CA SER A 23 6.32 -17.25 -13.89
C SER A 23 5.59 -17.07 -15.22
N ASN A 24 5.59 -18.13 -16.05
CA ASN A 24 4.84 -18.17 -17.30
C ASN A 24 3.71 -19.21 -17.28
N SER A 25 3.54 -19.94 -16.16
CA SER A 25 2.55 -21.01 -16.03
C SER A 25 1.33 -20.54 -15.25
N ALA A 26 0.14 -20.69 -15.81
CA ALA A 26 -1.12 -20.36 -15.15
C ALA A 26 -1.37 -21.14 -13.86
N TRP A 27 -0.86 -22.39 -13.77
CA TRP A 27 -0.93 -23.20 -12.55
C TRP A 27 -0.11 -22.62 -11.40
N MET A 28 1.04 -22.05 -11.72
CA MET A 28 1.91 -21.42 -10.74
C MET A 28 1.28 -20.13 -10.18
N GLU A 29 0.57 -19.37 -11.00
CA GLU A 29 -0.18 -18.19 -10.55
C GLU A 29 -1.32 -18.58 -9.58
N CYS A 30 -2.04 -19.67 -9.87
CA CYS A 30 -3.04 -20.20 -8.94
C CYS A 30 -2.41 -20.66 -7.62
N ALA A 31 -1.24 -21.31 -7.65
CA ALA A 31 -0.51 -21.70 -6.44
C ALA A 31 -0.06 -20.47 -5.63
N ALA A 32 0.43 -19.42 -6.28
CA ALA A 32 0.80 -18.17 -5.61
C ALA A 32 -0.37 -17.54 -4.87
N ILE A 33 -1.53 -17.50 -5.52
CA ILE A 33 -2.75 -16.96 -4.89
C ILE A 33 -3.21 -17.79 -3.71
N ALA A 34 -3.08 -19.14 -3.79
CA ALA A 34 -3.39 -20.01 -2.66
C ALA A 34 -2.46 -19.71 -1.46
N VAL A 35 -1.17 -19.51 -1.69
CA VAL A 35 -0.21 -19.15 -0.63
C VAL A 35 -0.54 -17.76 -0.06
N ILE A 36 -0.86 -16.77 -0.90
CA ILE A 36 -1.27 -15.43 -0.46
C ILE A 36 -2.58 -15.50 0.33
N MET A 37 -3.52 -16.35 -0.08
CA MET A 37 -4.77 -16.57 0.64
C MET A 37 -4.53 -17.10 2.05
N ILE A 38 -3.66 -18.11 2.20
CA ILE A 38 -3.28 -18.64 3.51
C ILE A 38 -2.64 -17.57 4.38
N THR A 39 -1.72 -16.78 3.82
CA THR A 39 -1.08 -15.68 4.57
C THR A 39 -2.07 -14.62 5.00
N GLY A 40 -3.03 -14.25 4.17
CA GLY A 40 -4.05 -13.26 4.50
C GLY A 40 -5.05 -13.74 5.56
N ILE A 41 -5.39 -15.02 5.56
CA ILE A 41 -6.22 -15.65 6.60
C ILE A 41 -5.49 -15.64 7.95
N LEU A 42 -4.21 -16.03 7.97
CA LEU A 42 -3.38 -16.04 9.18
C LEU A 42 -3.15 -14.62 9.76
N LEU A 43 -3.13 -13.60 8.90
CA LEU A 43 -3.05 -12.20 9.29
C LEU A 43 -4.40 -11.62 9.76
N GLY A 44 -5.50 -12.39 9.71
CA GLY A 44 -6.81 -11.99 10.23
C GLY A 44 -7.67 -11.14 9.29
N ARG A 45 -7.32 -11.05 8.01
CA ARG A 45 -8.10 -10.33 6.97
C ARG A 45 -8.91 -11.28 6.07
N VAL A 46 -9.59 -12.25 6.70
CA VAL A 46 -10.29 -13.35 6.02
C VAL A 46 -11.24 -12.87 4.91
N GLY A 47 -12.14 -11.93 5.20
CA GLY A 47 -13.17 -11.52 4.25
C GLY A 47 -12.61 -10.85 2.98
N ARG A 48 -11.62 -9.94 3.13
CA ARG A 48 -11.00 -9.26 1.98
C ARG A 48 -10.15 -10.22 1.15
N THR A 49 -9.45 -11.12 1.82
CA THR A 49 -8.56 -12.09 1.16
C THR A 49 -9.35 -13.15 0.40
N ILE A 50 -10.43 -13.67 0.97
CA ILE A 50 -11.31 -14.62 0.29
C ILE A 50 -12.02 -13.92 -0.87
N GLY A 51 -12.53 -12.69 -0.67
CA GLY A 51 -13.18 -11.94 -1.75
C GLY A 51 -12.25 -11.72 -2.94
N SER A 52 -11.00 -11.30 -2.71
CA SER A 52 -10.02 -11.12 -3.80
C SER A 52 -9.65 -12.43 -4.46
N ALA A 53 -9.48 -13.53 -3.71
CA ALA A 53 -9.22 -14.84 -4.28
C ALA A 53 -10.38 -15.34 -5.18
N VAL A 54 -11.62 -15.17 -4.72
CA VAL A 54 -12.82 -15.53 -5.50
C VAL A 54 -12.88 -14.73 -6.80
N VAL A 55 -12.63 -13.42 -6.76
CA VAL A 55 -12.59 -12.58 -7.96
C VAL A 55 -11.52 -13.08 -8.93
N PHE A 56 -10.34 -13.43 -8.44
CA PHE A 56 -9.28 -13.98 -9.30
C PHE A 56 -9.70 -15.27 -9.99
N TYR A 57 -10.24 -16.24 -9.23
CA TYR A 57 -10.66 -17.53 -9.79
C TYR A 57 -11.82 -17.37 -10.78
N LEU A 58 -12.75 -16.45 -10.55
CA LEU A 58 -13.82 -16.13 -11.50
C LEU A 58 -13.25 -15.54 -12.81
N LEU A 59 -12.32 -14.60 -12.70
CA LEU A 59 -11.64 -14.01 -13.87
C LEU A 59 -10.81 -15.07 -14.61
N TRP A 60 -10.16 -15.96 -13.88
CA TRP A 60 -9.37 -17.05 -14.46
C TRP A 60 -10.26 -18.05 -15.23
N ILE A 61 -11.39 -18.44 -14.66
CA ILE A 61 -12.38 -19.30 -15.32
C ILE A 61 -12.93 -18.62 -16.57
N PHE A 62 -13.27 -17.34 -16.46
CA PHE A 62 -13.74 -16.56 -17.61
C PHE A 62 -12.68 -16.47 -18.71
N ALA A 63 -11.43 -16.21 -18.37
CA ALA A 63 -10.33 -16.17 -19.34
C ALA A 63 -10.10 -17.55 -19.99
N ARG A 64 -10.24 -18.63 -19.23
CA ARG A 64 -9.98 -19.98 -19.74
C ARG A 64 -11.09 -20.51 -20.64
N TYR A 65 -12.35 -20.25 -20.30
CA TYR A 65 -13.51 -20.80 -20.97
C TYR A 65 -14.26 -19.79 -21.84
N GLY A 66 -14.27 -18.51 -21.47
CA GLY A 66 -14.99 -17.45 -22.21
C GLY A 66 -14.23 -16.93 -23.43
N LEU A 67 -12.92 -16.71 -23.30
CA LEU A 67 -12.11 -16.20 -24.41
C LEU A 67 -12.11 -17.05 -25.70
N PRO A 68 -12.10 -18.39 -25.66
CA PRO A 68 -12.14 -19.20 -26.87
C PRO A 68 -13.40 -19.04 -27.73
N TYR A 69 -14.51 -18.58 -27.13
CA TYR A 69 -15.75 -18.33 -27.86
C TYR A 69 -15.78 -16.98 -28.59
N MET A 70 -14.86 -16.06 -28.23
CA MET A 70 -14.70 -14.78 -28.88
C MET A 70 -13.66 -14.89 -29.99
N GLY A 71 -14.07 -14.83 -31.25
CA GLY A 71 -13.16 -14.97 -32.40
C GLY A 71 -12.44 -13.68 -32.78
N GLY A 72 -11.31 -13.79 -33.49
CA GLY A 72 -10.64 -12.69 -34.19
C GLY A 72 -9.76 -11.78 -33.31
N VAL A 73 -9.62 -10.53 -33.72
CA VAL A 73 -8.75 -9.52 -33.09
C VAL A 73 -9.13 -9.23 -31.65
N LEU A 74 -10.41 -9.28 -31.31
CA LEU A 74 -10.94 -9.09 -29.96
C LEU A 74 -10.42 -10.14 -29.00
N GLN A 75 -10.35 -11.41 -29.42
CA GLN A 75 -9.78 -12.48 -28.59
C GLN A 75 -8.30 -12.21 -28.27
N ALA A 76 -7.51 -11.83 -29.25
CA ALA A 76 -6.08 -11.58 -29.07
C ALA A 76 -5.82 -10.38 -28.13
N SER A 77 -6.56 -9.29 -28.27
CA SER A 77 -6.41 -8.11 -27.42
C SER A 77 -6.84 -8.37 -25.98
N LEU A 78 -7.97 -9.05 -25.77
CA LEU A 78 -8.43 -9.43 -24.44
C LEU A 78 -7.49 -10.43 -23.80
N ALA A 79 -6.96 -11.42 -24.52
CA ALA A 79 -6.00 -12.38 -23.99
C ALA A 79 -4.73 -11.69 -23.49
N ALA A 80 -4.17 -10.75 -24.27
CA ALA A 80 -2.99 -9.97 -23.85
C ALA A 80 -3.27 -9.16 -22.57
N TRP A 81 -4.45 -8.54 -22.46
CA TRP A 81 -4.85 -7.79 -21.29
C TRP A 81 -5.02 -8.67 -20.05
N PHE A 82 -5.63 -9.86 -20.19
CA PHE A 82 -5.78 -10.82 -19.08
C PHE A 82 -4.44 -11.36 -18.61
N ILE A 83 -3.50 -11.65 -19.51
CA ILE A 83 -2.15 -12.10 -19.13
C ILE A 83 -1.46 -11.04 -18.26
N LEU A 84 -1.52 -9.76 -18.65
CA LEU A 84 -0.96 -8.68 -17.85
C LEU A 84 -1.65 -8.55 -16.49
N MET A 85 -2.97 -8.63 -16.48
CA MET A 85 -3.77 -8.53 -15.27
C MET A 85 -3.44 -9.67 -14.29
N PHE A 86 -3.32 -10.91 -14.75
CA PHE A 86 -2.96 -12.05 -13.89
C PHE A 86 -1.56 -11.93 -13.31
N LYS A 87 -0.61 -11.38 -14.04
CA LYS A 87 0.74 -11.11 -13.51
C LYS A 87 0.75 -10.04 -12.41
N CYS A 88 -0.05 -9.00 -12.54
CA CYS A 88 -0.13 -7.94 -11.54
C CYS A 88 -0.98 -8.32 -10.32
N TYR A 89 -1.93 -9.23 -10.48
CA TYR A 89 -2.93 -9.54 -9.45
C TYR A 89 -2.35 -10.07 -8.14
N PRO A 90 -1.42 -11.04 -8.10
CA PRO A 90 -0.82 -11.55 -6.86
C PRO A 90 -0.13 -10.46 -6.06
N CYS A 91 0.57 -9.55 -6.75
CA CYS A 91 1.23 -8.40 -6.13
C CYS A 91 0.23 -7.44 -5.49
N CYS A 92 -0.85 -7.08 -6.21
CA CYS A 92 -1.90 -6.21 -5.70
C CYS A 92 -2.65 -6.84 -4.51
N MET A 93 -2.92 -8.15 -4.57
CA MET A 93 -3.57 -8.89 -3.50
C MET A 93 -2.73 -8.90 -2.22
N LEU A 94 -1.45 -9.27 -2.34
CA LEU A 94 -0.54 -9.26 -1.19
C LEU A 94 -0.33 -7.85 -0.65
N GLY A 95 -0.14 -6.85 -1.51
CA GLY A 95 -0.02 -5.44 -1.13
C GLY A 95 -1.24 -4.94 -0.35
N GLY A 96 -2.45 -5.30 -0.79
CA GLY A 96 -3.70 -4.98 -0.10
C GLY A 96 -3.81 -5.62 1.30
N VAL A 97 -3.32 -6.85 1.46
CA VAL A 97 -3.23 -7.52 2.76
C VAL A 97 -2.22 -6.82 3.66
N ILE A 98 -1.03 -6.51 3.16
CA ILE A 98 0.06 -5.85 3.90
C ILE A 98 -0.38 -4.46 4.38
N ILE A 99 -0.91 -3.62 3.49
CA ILE A 99 -1.39 -2.27 3.83
C ILE A 99 -2.48 -2.35 4.89
N GLY A 100 -3.37 -3.33 4.76
CA GLY A 100 -4.46 -3.49 5.71
C GLY A 100 -4.07 -4.03 7.09
N THR A 101 -2.92 -4.67 7.22
CA THR A 101 -2.47 -5.34 8.46
C THR A 101 -1.26 -4.67 9.10
N THR A 102 -0.74 -3.60 8.51
CA THR A 102 0.45 -2.92 9.02
C THR A 102 0.07 -1.53 9.51
N HIS A 103 0.31 -1.25 10.78
CA HIS A 103 0.17 0.10 11.33
C HIS A 103 1.34 0.99 10.89
N ILE A 104 1.05 2.26 10.61
CA ILE A 104 2.06 3.25 10.19
C ILE A 104 3.22 3.32 11.20
N SER A 105 2.93 3.22 12.49
CA SER A 105 3.94 3.23 13.57
C SER A 105 4.89 2.03 13.51
N GLU A 106 4.39 0.84 13.17
CA GLU A 106 5.20 -0.36 12.98
C GLU A 106 6.09 -0.24 11.74
N PHE A 107 5.54 0.28 10.65
CA PHE A 107 6.28 0.55 9.42
C PHE A 107 7.45 1.52 9.67
N MET A 108 7.19 2.62 10.39
CA MET A 108 8.22 3.59 10.76
C MET A 108 9.32 2.99 11.64
N ALA A 109 8.94 2.16 12.61
CA ALA A 109 9.90 1.47 13.45
C ALA A 109 10.74 0.45 12.65
N ALA A 110 10.16 -0.21 11.66
CA ALA A 110 10.88 -1.09 10.74
C ALA A 110 11.90 -0.32 9.90
N MET A 111 11.51 0.82 9.31
CA MET A 111 12.40 1.67 8.53
C MET A 111 13.60 2.18 9.35
N SER A 112 13.37 2.61 10.59
CA SER A 112 14.47 3.07 11.46
C SER A 112 15.48 1.95 11.77
N ARG A 113 15.02 0.69 11.84
CA ARG A 113 15.89 -0.47 12.06
C ARG A 113 16.59 -0.97 10.80
N MET A 114 16.10 -0.64 9.62
CA MET A 114 16.76 -0.96 8.32
C MET A 114 17.97 -0.07 8.04
N LYS A 115 18.46 0.69 9.04
CA LYS A 115 19.59 1.62 8.93
C LYS A 115 19.38 2.71 7.87
N ILE A 116 18.13 3.04 7.56
CA ILE A 116 17.82 4.18 6.69
C ILE A 116 18.27 5.46 7.39
N PRO A 117 18.91 6.41 6.69
CA PRO A 117 19.40 7.63 7.30
C PRO A 117 18.29 8.40 8.01
N LYS A 118 18.60 8.95 9.19
CA LYS A 118 17.67 9.71 10.03
C LYS A 118 17.01 10.86 9.28
N THR A 119 17.72 11.43 8.32
CA THR A 119 17.25 12.52 7.45
C THR A 119 15.99 12.16 6.65
N ILE A 120 15.79 10.89 6.33
CA ILE A 120 14.58 10.40 5.62
C ILE A 120 13.51 9.94 6.62
N VAL A 121 13.92 9.21 7.66
CA VAL A 121 12.96 8.60 8.61
C VAL A 121 12.22 9.67 9.42
N ILE A 122 12.89 10.75 9.82
CA ILE A 122 12.28 11.81 10.65
C ILE A 122 11.19 12.57 9.89
N PRO A 123 11.42 13.12 8.69
CA PRO A 123 10.37 13.78 7.92
C PRO A 123 9.20 12.85 7.61
N LEU A 124 9.47 11.60 7.26
CA LEU A 124 8.43 10.61 6.97
C LEU A 124 7.56 10.33 8.20
N ALA A 125 8.16 10.24 9.40
CA ALA A 125 7.43 10.08 10.65
C ALA A 125 6.51 11.28 10.95
N ILE A 126 7.00 12.48 10.68
CA ILE A 126 6.22 13.72 10.83
C ILE A 126 5.07 13.73 9.81
N MET A 127 5.33 13.43 8.54
CA MET A 127 4.29 13.33 7.50
C MET A 127 3.17 12.36 7.87
N CYS A 128 3.53 11.15 8.31
CA CYS A 128 2.55 10.14 8.70
C CYS A 128 1.70 10.57 9.90
N ARG A 129 2.26 11.35 10.82
CA ARG A 129 1.52 11.89 11.97
C ARG A 129 0.62 13.05 11.57
N TYR A 130 1.11 13.89 10.64
CA TYR A 130 0.40 15.08 10.21
C TYR A 130 -0.76 14.77 9.23
N PHE A 131 -0.68 13.66 8.52
CA PHE A 131 -1.70 13.28 7.54
C PHE A 131 -3.15 13.23 8.08
N PRO A 132 -3.44 12.67 9.28
CA PRO A 132 -4.77 12.76 9.89
C PRO A 132 -5.22 14.20 10.16
N VAL A 133 -4.29 15.06 10.62
CA VAL A 133 -4.57 16.47 10.92
C VAL A 133 -4.94 17.23 9.66
N VAL A 134 -4.21 17.02 8.55
CA VAL A 134 -4.54 17.60 7.23
C VAL A 134 -5.95 17.22 6.79
N LYS A 135 -6.37 15.99 7.06
CA LYS A 135 -7.72 15.52 6.72
C LYS A 135 -8.79 16.27 7.54
N GLU A 136 -8.54 16.55 8.80
CA GLU A 136 -9.43 17.35 9.66
C GLU A 136 -9.46 18.82 9.21
N ASP A 137 -8.30 19.43 8.96
CA ASP A 137 -8.18 20.78 8.43
C ASP A 137 -8.92 20.94 7.11
N TRP A 138 -8.82 19.96 6.21
CA TRP A 138 -9.57 19.92 4.97
C TRP A 138 -11.08 19.96 5.21
N GLY A 139 -11.59 19.24 6.23
CA GLY A 139 -12.98 19.28 6.65
C GLY A 139 -13.40 20.69 7.07
N TYR A 140 -12.66 21.31 7.97
CA TYR A 140 -12.95 22.67 8.47
C TYR A 140 -12.89 23.74 7.38
N ILE A 141 -11.92 23.66 6.48
CA ILE A 141 -11.80 24.59 5.34
C ILE A 141 -13.01 24.43 4.41
N LYS A 142 -13.40 23.20 4.10
CA LYS A 142 -14.56 22.91 3.27
C LYS A 142 -15.86 23.46 3.89
N ASP A 143 -16.05 23.27 5.18
CA ASP A 143 -17.22 23.76 5.90
C ASP A 143 -17.25 25.29 5.93
N ALA A 144 -16.12 25.93 6.21
CA ALA A 144 -15.99 27.38 6.18
C ALA A 144 -16.27 27.97 4.79
N MET A 145 -15.85 27.28 3.72
CA MET A 145 -16.13 27.71 2.35
C MET A 145 -17.59 27.52 1.96
N SER A 146 -18.23 26.47 2.44
CA SER A 146 -19.66 26.25 2.21
C SER A 146 -20.50 27.40 2.80
N LEU A 147 -20.11 27.90 3.98
CA LEU A 147 -20.76 29.06 4.63
C LEU A 147 -20.57 30.37 3.84
N ARG A 148 -19.49 30.47 3.07
CA ARG A 148 -19.23 31.62 2.17
C ARG A 148 -19.89 31.47 0.79
N GLY A 149 -20.71 30.44 0.59
CA GLY A 149 -21.37 30.17 -0.70
C GLY A 149 -20.48 29.54 -1.77
N LEU A 150 -19.24 29.17 -1.41
CA LEU A 150 -18.25 28.53 -2.28
C LEU A 150 -18.21 27.02 -2.00
N THR A 151 -19.30 26.33 -2.27
CA THR A 151 -19.33 24.87 -2.07
C THR A 151 -18.46 24.17 -3.12
N PRO A 152 -17.51 23.32 -2.73
CA PRO A 152 -16.71 22.53 -3.66
C PRO A 152 -17.53 21.37 -4.24
N THR A 153 -18.51 21.72 -5.09
CA THR A 153 -19.32 20.77 -5.82
C THR A 153 -18.68 20.52 -7.19
N PRO A 154 -18.79 19.33 -7.79
CA PRO A 154 -18.26 19.08 -9.14
C PRO A 154 -18.71 20.13 -10.16
N LEU A 155 -19.91 20.65 -10.01
CA LEU A 155 -20.49 21.69 -10.87
C LEU A 155 -19.78 23.05 -10.68
N SER A 156 -19.43 23.42 -9.44
CA SER A 156 -18.68 24.65 -9.12
C SER A 156 -17.26 24.59 -9.68
N PHE A 157 -16.63 23.41 -9.68
CA PHE A 157 -15.33 23.18 -10.30
C PHE A 157 -15.35 23.41 -11.81
N ILE A 158 -16.42 22.99 -12.49
CA ILE A 158 -16.57 23.21 -13.95
C ILE A 158 -16.86 24.67 -14.27
N ARG A 159 -17.64 25.36 -13.44
CA ARG A 159 -18.08 26.73 -13.68
C ARG A 159 -17.02 27.79 -13.34
N ASN A 160 -16.27 27.60 -12.27
CA ASN A 160 -15.23 28.52 -11.82
C ASN A 160 -14.09 27.77 -11.12
N PRO A 161 -13.20 27.08 -11.86
CA PRO A 161 -12.16 26.22 -11.29
C PRO A 161 -11.12 27.03 -10.49
N SER A 162 -10.70 28.20 -10.96
CA SER A 162 -9.71 29.02 -10.29
C SER A 162 -10.21 29.52 -8.93
N GLY A 163 -11.43 30.04 -8.85
CA GLY A 163 -11.98 30.55 -7.60
C GLY A 163 -12.17 29.46 -6.53
N VAL A 164 -12.54 28.24 -6.93
CA VAL A 164 -12.67 27.12 -5.98
C VAL A 164 -11.31 26.61 -5.52
N ILE A 165 -10.34 26.54 -6.42
CA ILE A 165 -8.96 26.11 -6.09
C ILE A 165 -8.33 27.13 -5.12
N ASP A 166 -8.38 28.41 -5.43
CA ASP A 166 -7.80 29.47 -4.59
C ASP A 166 -8.46 29.49 -3.20
N ALA A 167 -9.78 29.34 -3.16
CA ALA A 167 -10.53 29.32 -1.92
C ALA A 167 -10.20 28.14 -1.00
N LEU A 168 -9.81 26.98 -1.55
CA LEU A 168 -9.42 25.80 -0.77
C LEU A 168 -7.91 25.74 -0.54
N TYR A 169 -7.12 26.02 -1.58
CA TYR A 169 -5.68 25.81 -1.56
C TYR A 169 -4.93 26.85 -0.72
N VAL A 170 -5.32 28.12 -0.82
CA VAL A 170 -4.65 29.21 -0.08
C VAL A 170 -4.78 29.06 1.44
N PRO A 171 -5.96 28.83 2.05
CA PRO A 171 -6.05 28.59 3.48
C PRO A 171 -5.29 27.34 3.93
N MET A 172 -5.30 26.28 3.10
CA MET A 172 -4.58 25.05 3.41
C MET A 172 -3.06 25.25 3.41
N LEU A 173 -2.52 26.01 2.46
CA LEU A 173 -1.10 26.39 2.44
C LEU A 173 -0.70 27.21 3.65
N ILE A 174 -1.53 28.19 4.04
CA ILE A 174 -1.26 29.04 5.22
C ILE A 174 -1.26 28.19 6.49
N SER A 175 -2.24 27.29 6.67
CA SER A 175 -2.29 26.36 7.81
C SER A 175 -1.07 25.43 7.83
N ALA A 176 -0.72 24.83 6.68
CA ALA A 176 0.44 23.95 6.56
C ALA A 176 1.77 24.67 6.86
N SER A 177 1.95 25.89 6.35
CA SER A 177 3.14 26.71 6.62
C SER A 177 3.28 27.04 8.10
N LYS A 178 2.20 27.50 8.74
CA LYS A 178 2.18 27.79 10.18
C LYS A 178 2.53 26.54 11.01
N THR A 179 1.93 25.41 10.69
CA THR A 179 2.21 24.14 11.38
C THR A 179 3.66 23.69 11.16
N ALA A 180 4.22 23.88 9.96
CA ALA A 180 5.62 23.56 9.68
C ALA A 180 6.58 24.41 10.54
N ASP A 181 6.31 25.70 10.68
CA ASP A 181 7.10 26.60 11.54
C ASP A 181 7.01 26.19 13.02
N GLU A 182 5.83 25.94 13.52
CA GLU A 182 5.60 25.49 14.91
C GLU A 182 6.29 24.14 15.18
N LEU A 183 6.18 23.17 14.26
CA LEU A 183 6.85 21.88 14.38
C LEU A 183 8.36 22.01 14.32
N SER A 184 8.88 22.90 13.47
CA SER A 184 10.31 23.16 13.35
C SER A 184 10.88 23.72 14.66
N VAL A 185 10.26 24.74 15.24
CA VAL A 185 10.64 25.29 16.54
C VAL A 185 10.56 24.24 17.64
N ALA A 186 9.47 23.48 17.70
CA ALA A 186 9.30 22.42 18.68
C ALA A 186 10.32 21.27 18.50
N ALA A 187 10.72 20.97 17.29
CA ALA A 187 11.72 19.94 17.01
C ALA A 187 13.12 20.36 17.48
N VAL A 188 13.51 21.60 17.21
CA VAL A 188 14.81 22.16 17.64
C VAL A 188 14.86 22.22 19.18
N THR A 189 13.83 22.74 19.84
CA THR A 189 13.79 22.82 21.30
C THR A 189 13.83 21.46 21.99
N ARG A 190 13.29 20.41 21.33
CA ARG A 190 13.37 19.01 21.80
C ARG A 190 14.68 18.30 21.41
N GLY A 191 15.64 19.00 20.80
CA GLY A 191 16.94 18.46 20.44
C GLY A 191 16.88 17.44 19.32
N ILE A 192 16.19 17.77 18.21
CA ILE A 192 16.09 16.87 17.04
C ILE A 192 17.47 16.53 16.46
N GLU A 193 18.44 17.44 16.59
CA GLU A 193 19.81 17.32 16.09
C GLU A 193 20.73 16.51 17.01
N ASN A 194 20.25 16.04 18.16
CA ASN A 194 21.08 15.29 19.10
C ASN A 194 21.66 14.03 18.44
N PRO A 195 23.01 13.87 18.42
CA PRO A 195 23.67 12.74 17.78
C PRO A 195 23.43 11.40 18.48
N LYS A 196 22.94 11.40 19.73
CA LYS A 196 22.67 10.18 20.49
C LYS A 196 21.68 9.25 19.77
N PRO A 197 21.87 7.93 19.87
CA PRO A 197 20.94 6.97 19.28
C PRO A 197 19.56 7.11 19.93
N ARG A 198 18.50 7.21 19.09
CA ARG A 198 17.12 7.28 19.56
C ARG A 198 16.59 5.90 19.88
N THR A 199 15.87 5.78 20.97
CA THR A 199 15.16 4.56 21.35
C THR A 199 13.77 4.56 20.71
N SER A 200 13.38 3.40 20.16
CA SER A 200 12.02 3.21 19.64
C SER A 200 11.14 2.62 20.76
N HIS A 201 9.95 3.18 20.94
CA HIS A 201 8.95 2.65 21.86
C HIS A 201 8.40 1.30 21.37
N MET A 202 8.32 1.11 20.05
CA MET A 202 7.84 -0.13 19.44
C MET A 202 8.97 -1.16 19.36
N LYS A 203 8.82 -2.25 20.13
CA LYS A 203 9.76 -3.38 20.11
C LYS A 203 9.34 -4.37 19.03
N ILE A 204 9.94 -4.28 17.86
CA ILE A 204 9.74 -5.25 16.79
C ILE A 204 10.72 -6.41 17.01
N ARG A 205 10.24 -7.66 16.97
CA ARG A 205 11.06 -8.87 17.11
C ARG A 205 10.75 -9.83 15.96
N PHE A 206 11.80 -10.37 15.37
CA PHE A 206 11.65 -11.48 14.43
C PHE A 206 11.05 -12.70 15.13
N GLY A 207 9.96 -13.20 14.59
CA GLY A 207 9.29 -14.40 15.05
C GLY A 207 9.61 -15.62 14.17
N ILE A 208 9.31 -16.82 14.69
CA ILE A 208 9.44 -18.08 13.93
C ILE A 208 8.54 -18.04 12.68
N TRP A 209 7.39 -17.40 12.77
CA TRP A 209 6.45 -17.23 11.67
C TRP A 209 7.04 -16.41 10.50
N ASP A 210 7.89 -15.42 10.80
CA ASP A 210 8.55 -14.62 9.79
C ASP A 210 9.47 -15.49 8.91
N ILE A 211 10.23 -16.38 9.53
CA ILE A 211 11.14 -17.30 8.84
C ILE A 211 10.34 -18.27 7.97
N LEU A 212 9.25 -18.81 8.48
CA LEU A 212 8.41 -19.78 7.77
C LEU A 212 7.78 -19.14 6.51
N PHE A 213 7.27 -17.93 6.62
CA PHE A 213 6.72 -17.21 5.48
C PHE A 213 7.79 -16.85 4.44
N VAL A 214 8.95 -16.38 4.88
CA VAL A 214 10.07 -16.08 3.96
C VAL A 214 10.49 -17.34 3.20
N LEU A 215 10.63 -18.48 3.87
CA LEU A 215 10.98 -19.74 3.22
C LEU A 215 9.90 -20.20 2.24
N ALA A 216 8.61 -20.08 2.59
CA ALA A 216 7.51 -20.44 1.69
C ALA A 216 7.51 -19.60 0.41
N TYR A 217 7.73 -18.29 0.53
CA TYR A 217 7.73 -17.39 -0.63
C TYR A 217 9.01 -17.49 -1.47
N ILE A 218 10.16 -17.73 -0.85
CA ILE A 218 11.40 -18.04 -1.60
C ILE A 218 11.23 -19.36 -2.34
N GLY A 219 10.69 -20.39 -1.71
CA GLY A 219 10.38 -21.66 -2.34
C GLY A 219 9.45 -21.50 -3.55
N LEU A 220 8.43 -20.66 -3.42
CA LEU A 220 7.52 -20.33 -4.51
C LEU A 220 8.23 -19.58 -5.64
N ALA A 221 9.11 -18.63 -5.31
CA ALA A 221 9.91 -17.89 -6.30
C ALA A 221 10.87 -18.81 -7.06
N VAL A 222 11.55 -19.70 -6.35
CA VAL A 222 12.47 -20.68 -6.95
C VAL A 222 11.69 -21.68 -7.85
N ALA A 223 10.54 -22.17 -7.39
CA ALA A 223 9.69 -23.03 -8.20
C ALA A 223 9.23 -22.34 -9.50
N GLY A 224 8.89 -21.03 -9.43
CA GLY A 224 8.52 -20.23 -10.60
C GLY A 224 9.65 -20.08 -11.62
N VAL A 225 10.90 -20.06 -11.17
CA VAL A 225 12.07 -19.99 -12.05
C VAL A 225 12.41 -21.36 -12.65
N LEU A 226 12.23 -22.46 -11.89
CA LEU A 226 12.57 -23.81 -12.33
C LEU A 226 11.55 -24.41 -13.32
N VAL A 227 10.28 -23.99 -13.25
CA VAL A 227 9.18 -24.48 -14.11
C VAL A 227 9.06 -23.65 -15.41
N LYS A 228 10.08 -22.90 -15.74
CA LYS A 228 10.18 -22.14 -17.00
C LYS A 228 10.47 -23.10 -18.20
#